data_fd66731672f0a3c00dbc06cfde268efa
#
_entry.id   fd66731672f0a3c00dbc06cfde268efa
#
_cell.length_a   1.000
_cell.length_b   1.000
_cell.length_c   1.000
_cell.angle_alpha   90.00
_cell.angle_beta   90.00
_cell.angle_gamma   90.00
#
_symmetry.space_group_name_H-M   'P 1'
#
loop_
_entity.id
_entity.type
_entity.pdbx_description
1 polymer ?
#
loop_
_entity_poly.entity_id
_entity_poly.type
_entity_poly.pdbx_seq_one_letter_code
_entity_poly.pdbx_strand_id
1 'polypeptide(L)'
;GFRFLPVNKFLGAFAYSTDEYLTSLNIPDNISVAVMVNVSEIIQYKHGIVSAVTKLFSEKEKSPVDIVRIAVCAKEVKTSLEVAKKLHDLGYRVFLNLMQIDSVDIDELSDVASLVSSWKIIEVLYFADSFGNLSPSLVRKIVNSLLMGWPGALGIHAHDNKGLALSNSLAAQKAGTEYLDSTFLGMGRGAGNTKTEFILTEMVLRGLGEYYPDAIFPLILNEFNKLQQIHQWGPNIYYYLSASYGIHPTYIQGMLGDERYGTEQILSAINFLKPSDSNSFSFENMLRASLGVEGNEHGGWSAKGWANNKTILIIGSGESTIKYIEIIKDFIAKKAPIVLCLNINNIVPSNIVDAYVTCHETRILIESEHYADLNKPIIMPLKRIPDSVCEAIKEVEILDFGLKVEENAFRINDDGCVLSSPLAFSYAISIANAANANRILLVGVDGYEPSDLRQIEMADVIKKYNNIQSHIPMLAITPTTYPIDQKSIFDPNLCV
;
A
#
# COMPACT_ATOMS: atom_id res chain seq x y z
N GLY A 1 0.15 17.74 -12.28
CA GLY A 1 0.45 16.31 -12.42
C GLY A 1 1.85 15.97 -11.94
N PHE A 2 2.24 14.71 -12.07
CA PHE A 2 3.58 14.22 -11.74
C PHE A 2 4.43 14.04 -13.00
N ARG A 3 5.75 13.98 -12.83
CA ARG A 3 6.71 13.50 -13.84
C ARG A 3 7.53 12.36 -13.23
N PHE A 4 7.01 11.13 -13.36
CA PHE A 4 7.72 9.92 -12.96
C PHE A 4 8.67 9.43 -14.05
N LEU A 5 9.75 8.79 -13.64
CA LEU A 5 10.57 8.00 -14.55
C LEU A 5 9.76 6.81 -15.10
N PRO A 6 9.98 6.35 -16.34
CA PRO A 6 9.25 5.24 -16.92
C PRO A 6 9.37 3.97 -16.09
N VAL A 7 8.23 3.33 -15.82
CA VAL A 7 8.11 2.05 -15.10
C VAL A 7 7.38 1.02 -15.96
N ASN A 8 7.59 -0.27 -15.71
CA ASN A 8 6.92 -1.38 -16.39
C ASN A 8 5.48 -1.59 -15.87
N LYS A 9 4.74 -0.49 -15.73
CA LYS A 9 3.35 -0.50 -15.25
C LYS A 9 2.58 0.57 -16.01
N PHE A 10 1.32 0.26 -16.38
CA PHE A 10 0.44 1.28 -16.94
C PHE A 10 0.09 2.31 -15.86
N LEU A 11 0.41 3.57 -16.12
CA LEU A 11 0.01 4.72 -15.31
C LEU A 11 -0.71 5.72 -16.22
N GLY A 12 -1.65 6.48 -15.67
CA GLY A 12 -2.39 7.50 -16.40
C GLY A 12 -1.50 8.68 -16.86
N ALA A 13 -1.99 9.47 -17.81
CA ALA A 13 -1.25 10.57 -18.44
C ALA A 13 -0.67 11.58 -17.44
N PHE A 14 -1.38 11.87 -16.35
CA PHE A 14 -0.93 12.80 -15.31
C PHE A 14 0.17 12.23 -14.37
N ALA A 15 0.51 10.96 -14.50
CA ALA A 15 1.71 10.42 -13.85
C ALA A 15 3.00 10.84 -14.57
N TYR A 16 2.90 11.11 -15.86
CA TYR A 16 4.04 11.54 -16.70
C TYR A 16 3.98 13.00 -17.08
N SER A 17 2.79 13.59 -17.21
CA SER A 17 2.53 15.01 -17.56
C SER A 17 3.54 15.55 -18.58
N THR A 18 3.69 14.82 -19.72
CA THR A 18 4.66 15.19 -20.76
C THR A 18 4.30 16.53 -21.39
N ASP A 19 5.28 17.21 -21.98
CA ASP A 19 5.06 18.52 -22.63
C ASP A 19 4.02 18.41 -23.76
N GLU A 20 4.07 17.32 -24.56
CA GLU A 20 3.11 17.05 -25.62
C GLU A 20 1.69 16.89 -25.09
N TYR A 21 1.54 16.13 -24.01
CA TYR A 21 0.23 15.92 -23.38
C TYR A 21 -0.33 17.23 -22.81
N LEU A 22 0.49 17.98 -22.04
CA LEU A 22 0.06 19.25 -21.46
C LEU A 22 -0.29 20.29 -22.53
N THR A 23 0.46 20.34 -23.63
CA THR A 23 0.16 21.22 -24.79
C THR A 23 -1.16 20.83 -25.49
N SER A 24 -1.54 19.55 -25.45
CA SER A 24 -2.83 19.10 -26.02
C SER A 24 -4.05 19.49 -25.18
N LEU A 25 -3.84 19.91 -23.93
CA LEU A 25 -4.90 20.40 -23.04
C LEU A 25 -5.17 21.88 -23.32
N ASN A 26 -6.43 22.27 -23.29
CA ASN A 26 -6.82 23.69 -23.45
C ASN A 26 -6.65 24.44 -22.10
N ILE A 27 -5.41 24.69 -21.70
CA ILE A 27 -5.07 25.43 -20.48
C ILE A 27 -5.02 26.92 -20.82
N PRO A 28 -5.77 27.78 -20.09
CA PRO A 28 -5.72 29.21 -20.30
C PRO A 28 -4.31 29.81 -20.02
N ASP A 29 -3.88 30.77 -20.85
CA ASP A 29 -2.54 31.37 -20.79
C ASP A 29 -2.23 32.11 -19.45
N ASN A 30 -3.26 32.51 -18.73
CA ASN A 30 -3.12 33.20 -17.44
C ASN A 30 -2.95 32.25 -16.25
N ILE A 31 -2.85 30.94 -16.49
CA ILE A 31 -2.65 29.93 -15.45
C ILE A 31 -1.24 29.38 -15.55
N SER A 32 -0.47 29.46 -14.46
CA SER A 32 0.84 28.82 -14.38
C SER A 32 0.68 27.30 -14.23
N VAL A 33 1.35 26.54 -15.08
CA VAL A 33 1.32 25.07 -15.08
C VAL A 33 2.42 24.55 -14.17
N ALA A 34 2.05 23.72 -13.19
CA ALA A 34 2.98 23.10 -12.26
C ALA A 34 2.96 21.57 -12.38
N VAL A 35 4.16 20.96 -12.32
CA VAL A 35 4.33 19.50 -12.18
C VAL A 35 5.18 19.17 -10.96
N MET A 36 5.01 17.95 -10.44
CA MET A 36 5.76 17.48 -9.25
C MET A 36 6.70 16.33 -9.61
N VAL A 37 7.87 16.33 -8.98
CA VAL A 37 8.84 15.22 -9.00
C VAL A 37 9.19 14.78 -7.59
N ASN A 38 9.50 13.50 -7.43
CA ASN A 38 9.98 12.95 -6.17
C ASN A 38 11.51 12.83 -6.18
N VAL A 39 12.15 13.45 -5.21
CA VAL A 39 13.63 13.42 -5.08
C VAL A 39 14.17 12.01 -4.96
N SER A 40 13.53 11.15 -4.17
CA SER A 40 14.01 9.77 -3.95
C SER A 40 14.09 8.98 -5.25
N GLU A 41 13.14 9.15 -6.18
CA GLU A 41 13.13 8.51 -7.48
C GLU A 41 14.27 9.02 -8.39
N ILE A 42 14.52 10.33 -8.36
CA ILE A 42 15.57 10.96 -9.16
C ILE A 42 16.96 10.53 -8.68
N ILE A 43 17.18 10.48 -7.35
CA ILE A 43 18.46 10.09 -6.77
C ILE A 43 18.79 8.62 -7.04
N GLN A 44 17.79 7.75 -7.01
CA GLN A 44 17.95 6.31 -7.25
C GLN A 44 18.14 5.97 -8.74
N TYR A 45 18.02 6.95 -9.65
CA TYR A 45 18.18 6.69 -11.07
C TYR A 45 19.61 6.27 -11.41
N LYS A 46 19.76 5.09 -12.00
CA LYS A 46 21.05 4.43 -12.27
C LYS A 46 22.08 5.26 -13.07
N HIS A 47 21.60 6.28 -13.81
CA HIS A 47 22.46 7.14 -14.63
C HIS A 47 22.73 8.52 -13.99
N GLY A 48 22.35 8.71 -12.73
CA GLY A 48 22.57 9.91 -11.95
C GLY A 48 21.53 11.01 -12.14
N ILE A 49 21.56 11.99 -11.22
CA ILE A 49 20.57 13.06 -11.08
C ILE A 49 20.42 13.90 -12.36
N VAL A 50 21.54 14.34 -12.93
CA VAL A 50 21.53 15.18 -14.15
C VAL A 50 20.85 14.44 -15.29
N SER A 51 21.13 13.17 -15.49
CA SER A 51 20.50 12.36 -16.53
C SER A 51 19.01 12.13 -16.26
N ALA A 52 18.62 11.92 -15.00
CA ALA A 52 17.19 11.81 -14.63
C ALA A 52 16.43 13.09 -14.95
N VAL A 53 16.94 14.25 -14.51
CA VAL A 53 16.29 15.55 -14.74
C VAL A 53 16.20 15.88 -16.23
N THR A 54 17.28 15.70 -17.00
CA THR A 54 17.26 15.98 -18.46
C THR A 54 16.38 15.03 -19.25
N LYS A 55 16.11 13.84 -18.72
CA LYS A 55 15.13 12.90 -19.30
C LYS A 55 13.69 13.34 -19.08
N LEU A 56 13.41 14.00 -17.94
CA LEU A 56 12.07 14.42 -17.55
C LEU A 56 11.74 15.84 -18.00
N PHE A 57 12.73 16.69 -18.21
CA PHE A 57 12.55 18.11 -18.46
C PHE A 57 13.43 18.60 -19.63
N SER A 58 12.80 19.33 -20.56
CA SER A 58 13.46 20.18 -21.54
C SER A 58 13.80 21.55 -20.92
N GLU A 59 14.45 22.44 -21.68
CA GLU A 59 14.55 23.87 -21.32
C GLU A 59 13.16 24.49 -21.21
N LYS A 60 12.97 25.42 -20.24
CA LYS A 60 11.67 26.06 -19.94
C LYS A 60 11.01 26.67 -21.20
N GLU A 61 11.80 27.30 -22.06
CA GLU A 61 11.31 27.94 -23.28
C GLU A 61 10.63 26.97 -24.26
N LYS A 62 10.89 25.66 -24.11
CA LYS A 62 10.33 24.60 -24.97
C LYS A 62 9.21 23.82 -24.27
N SER A 63 8.86 24.17 -23.02
CA SER A 63 7.90 23.43 -22.19
C SER A 63 6.71 24.32 -21.81
N PRO A 64 5.47 23.81 -21.79
CA PRO A 64 4.32 24.50 -21.25
C PRO A 64 4.34 24.59 -19.70
N VAL A 65 5.28 23.90 -19.04
CA VAL A 65 5.40 23.89 -17.59
C VAL A 65 6.13 25.15 -17.11
N ASP A 66 5.61 25.84 -16.12
CA ASP A 66 6.21 27.02 -15.50
C ASP A 66 6.93 26.70 -14.19
N ILE A 67 6.36 25.79 -13.43
CA ILE A 67 6.77 25.49 -12.04
C ILE A 67 7.07 24.02 -11.91
N VAL A 68 8.21 23.67 -11.29
CA VAL A 68 8.49 22.31 -10.85
C VAL A 68 8.48 22.26 -9.32
N ARG A 69 7.59 21.47 -8.74
CA ARG A 69 7.54 21.18 -7.32
C ARG A 69 8.37 19.94 -7.01
N ILE A 70 9.33 20.07 -6.14
CA ILE A 70 10.22 19.00 -5.69
C ILE A 70 9.66 18.46 -4.37
N ALA A 71 9.22 17.22 -4.35
CA ALA A 71 8.78 16.52 -3.12
C ALA A 71 9.95 15.80 -2.46
N VAL A 72 10.23 16.10 -1.19
CA VAL A 72 11.31 15.52 -0.39
C VAL A 72 10.88 15.38 1.06
N CYS A 73 11.30 14.30 1.75
CA CYS A 73 11.11 14.19 3.19
C CYS A 73 11.87 15.33 3.91
N ALA A 74 11.23 15.98 4.88
CA ALA A 74 11.80 17.12 5.58
C ALA A 74 13.18 16.82 6.19
N LYS A 75 13.38 15.62 6.74
CA LYS A 75 14.67 15.14 7.26
C LYS A 75 15.77 14.99 6.19
N GLU A 76 15.38 14.78 4.94
CA GLU A 76 16.30 14.53 3.82
C GLU A 76 16.44 15.74 2.88
N VAL A 77 16.02 16.91 3.32
CA VAL A 77 15.94 18.12 2.49
C VAL A 77 17.23 18.44 1.71
N LYS A 78 18.39 18.17 2.29
CA LYS A 78 19.71 18.41 1.66
C LYS A 78 19.89 17.67 0.33
N THR A 79 19.26 16.50 0.19
CA THR A 79 19.36 15.66 -1.01
C THR A 79 18.70 16.29 -2.23
N SER A 80 17.79 17.25 -2.04
CA SER A 80 17.07 17.92 -3.13
C SER A 80 17.84 19.06 -3.79
N LEU A 81 18.97 19.53 -3.18
CA LEU A 81 19.70 20.70 -3.67
C LEU A 81 20.19 20.54 -5.12
N GLU A 82 20.78 19.40 -5.45
CA GLU A 82 21.30 19.17 -6.81
C GLU A 82 20.18 19.12 -7.86
N VAL A 83 19.04 18.49 -7.50
CA VAL A 83 17.84 18.46 -8.35
C VAL A 83 17.30 19.88 -8.55
N ALA A 84 17.21 20.67 -7.47
CA ALA A 84 16.73 22.05 -7.52
C ALA A 84 17.63 22.94 -8.39
N LYS A 85 18.95 22.84 -8.24
CA LYS A 85 19.91 23.57 -9.08
C LYS A 85 19.72 23.25 -10.56
N LYS A 86 19.63 21.95 -10.90
CA LYS A 86 19.48 21.54 -12.30
C LYS A 86 18.17 22.02 -12.92
N LEU A 87 17.06 22.03 -12.19
CA LEU A 87 15.78 22.57 -12.64
C LEU A 87 15.81 24.08 -12.79
N HIS A 88 16.43 24.77 -11.86
CA HIS A 88 16.65 26.22 -11.94
C HIS A 88 17.52 26.60 -13.16
N ASP A 89 18.59 25.86 -13.42
CA ASP A 89 19.47 26.07 -14.58
C ASP A 89 18.74 25.84 -15.92
N LEU A 90 17.69 25.00 -15.94
CA LEU A 90 16.80 24.81 -17.08
C LEU A 90 15.77 25.93 -17.23
N GLY A 91 15.73 26.93 -16.33
CA GLY A 91 14.86 28.09 -16.36
C GLY A 91 13.52 27.94 -15.65
N TYR A 92 13.26 26.85 -14.94
CA TYR A 92 12.01 26.66 -14.21
C TYR A 92 11.97 27.44 -12.89
N ARG A 93 10.78 27.89 -12.54
CA ARG A 93 10.47 28.29 -11.16
C ARG A 93 10.44 27.05 -10.28
N VAL A 94 11.23 27.01 -9.22
CA VAL A 94 11.38 25.81 -8.38
C VAL A 94 10.71 26.02 -7.04
N PHE A 95 9.74 25.13 -6.73
CA PHE A 95 9.08 25.07 -5.44
C PHE A 95 9.55 23.82 -4.69
N LEU A 96 9.73 23.89 -3.39
CA LEU A 96 10.16 22.77 -2.56
C LEU A 96 9.05 22.36 -1.60
N ASN A 97 8.63 21.09 -1.64
CA ASN A 97 7.58 20.54 -0.80
C ASN A 97 8.16 19.59 0.25
N LEU A 98 8.20 20.03 1.51
CA LEU A 98 8.65 19.23 2.66
C LEU A 98 7.53 18.25 3.05
N MET A 99 7.70 16.99 2.70
CA MET A 99 6.79 15.90 3.10
C MET A 99 7.10 15.46 4.53
N GLN A 100 6.10 14.86 5.20
CA GLN A 100 6.21 14.34 6.56
C GLN A 100 6.79 15.39 7.54
N ILE A 101 6.22 16.58 7.48
CA ILE A 101 6.70 17.71 8.29
C ILE A 101 6.65 17.43 9.80
N ASP A 102 5.73 16.57 10.23
CA ASP A 102 5.55 16.10 11.58
C ASP A 102 6.65 15.15 12.07
N SER A 103 7.52 14.68 11.17
CA SER A 103 8.69 13.85 11.51
C SER A 103 9.89 14.67 12.02
N VAL A 104 9.86 16.00 11.85
CA VAL A 104 10.92 16.92 12.28
C VAL A 104 10.44 17.68 13.53
N ASP A 105 11.34 17.87 14.50
CA ASP A 105 11.00 18.70 15.65
C ASP A 105 10.71 20.14 15.20
N ILE A 106 9.69 20.75 15.81
CA ILE A 106 9.28 22.12 15.46
C ILE A 106 10.43 23.11 15.63
N ASP A 107 11.27 22.90 16.64
CA ASP A 107 12.40 23.78 16.93
C ASP A 107 13.50 23.66 15.85
N GLU A 108 13.60 22.55 15.12
CA GLU A 108 14.53 22.34 14.02
C GLU A 108 14.02 22.88 12.66
N LEU A 109 12.73 23.17 12.54
CA LEU A 109 12.15 23.64 11.27
C LEU A 109 12.71 24.98 10.80
N SER A 110 13.10 25.87 11.70
CA SER A 110 13.74 27.13 11.37
C SER A 110 15.11 26.91 10.72
N ASP A 111 15.86 25.89 11.15
CA ASP A 111 17.17 25.55 10.59
C ASP A 111 17.01 24.93 9.20
N VAL A 112 16.02 24.04 9.02
CA VAL A 112 15.65 23.49 7.71
C VAL A 112 15.28 24.62 6.74
N ALA A 113 14.45 25.56 7.18
CA ALA A 113 14.02 26.72 6.39
C ALA A 113 15.20 27.63 6.03
N SER A 114 16.09 27.92 6.99
CA SER A 114 17.31 28.72 6.79
C SER A 114 18.26 28.06 5.80
N LEU A 115 18.41 26.75 5.89
CA LEU A 115 19.22 25.97 4.93
C LEU A 115 18.66 26.12 3.51
N VAL A 116 17.37 25.93 3.31
CA VAL A 116 16.71 26.07 1.99
C VAL A 116 16.83 27.52 1.49
N SER A 117 16.65 28.51 2.36
CA SER A 117 16.83 29.93 2.05
C SER A 117 18.23 30.26 1.56
N SER A 118 19.25 29.59 2.11
CA SER A 118 20.65 29.77 1.69
C SER A 118 20.93 29.39 0.24
N TRP A 119 20.10 28.54 -0.36
CA TRP A 119 20.27 28.08 -1.75
C TRP A 119 19.92 29.18 -2.77
N LYS A 120 19.02 30.10 -2.44
CA LYS A 120 18.58 31.25 -3.27
C LYS A 120 17.99 30.88 -4.63
N ILE A 121 17.49 29.67 -4.78
CA ILE A 121 16.89 29.12 -6.02
C ILE A 121 15.48 28.61 -5.82
N ILE A 122 15.02 28.48 -4.58
CA ILE A 122 13.65 28.09 -4.25
C ILE A 122 12.79 29.34 -4.14
N GLU A 123 11.65 29.36 -4.84
CA GLU A 123 10.73 30.50 -4.82
C GLU A 123 9.69 30.35 -3.71
N VAL A 124 9.12 29.15 -3.55
CA VAL A 124 8.11 28.84 -2.52
C VAL A 124 8.51 27.60 -1.75
N LEU A 125 8.46 27.69 -0.42
CA LEU A 125 8.66 26.56 0.47
C LEU A 125 7.29 26.05 0.95
N TYR A 126 6.96 24.81 0.59
CA TYR A 126 5.75 24.13 1.02
C TYR A 126 6.03 23.16 2.16
N PHE A 127 5.02 22.94 2.99
CA PHE A 127 4.99 21.80 3.90
C PHE A 127 3.72 20.98 3.69
N ALA A 128 3.82 19.66 3.89
CA ALA A 128 2.72 18.73 3.67
C ALA A 128 2.35 18.00 4.96
N ASP A 129 1.06 18.00 5.27
CA ASP A 129 0.41 17.14 6.26
C ASP A 129 0.27 15.73 5.70
N SER A 130 1.40 15.00 5.59
CA SER A 130 1.45 13.71 4.88
C SER A 130 0.62 12.62 5.53
N PHE A 131 0.43 12.66 6.84
CA PHE A 131 -0.39 11.72 7.60
C PHE A 131 -1.82 12.18 7.82
N GLY A 132 -2.13 13.46 7.52
CA GLY A 132 -3.43 14.07 7.80
C GLY A 132 -3.72 14.16 9.30
N ASN A 133 -2.69 14.27 10.14
CA ASN A 133 -2.76 14.26 11.59
C ASN A 133 -2.59 15.63 12.25
N LEU A 134 -2.19 16.65 11.48
CA LEU A 134 -1.97 18.00 12.01
C LEU A 134 -3.28 18.60 12.53
N SER A 135 -3.13 19.41 13.57
CA SER A 135 -4.20 20.28 14.07
C SER A 135 -3.96 21.74 13.67
N PRO A 136 -4.99 22.60 13.63
CA PRO A 136 -4.82 24.00 13.31
C PRO A 136 -3.84 24.74 14.25
N SER A 137 -3.73 24.32 15.51
CA SER A 137 -2.75 24.86 16.46
C SER A 137 -1.32 24.47 16.11
N LEU A 138 -1.10 23.22 15.70
CA LEU A 138 0.21 22.72 15.29
C LEU A 138 0.64 23.35 13.96
N VAL A 139 -0.28 23.48 12.99
CA VAL A 139 -0.02 24.19 11.73
C VAL A 139 0.48 25.61 11.97
N ARG A 140 -0.14 26.38 12.89
CA ARG A 140 0.35 27.73 13.22
C ARG A 140 1.77 27.70 13.79
N LYS A 141 2.12 26.73 14.64
CA LYS A 141 3.49 26.60 15.17
C LYS A 141 4.50 26.29 14.06
N ILE A 142 4.14 25.35 13.15
CA ILE A 142 4.98 25.00 12.00
C ILE A 142 5.23 26.25 11.12
N VAL A 143 4.17 26.97 10.73
CA VAL A 143 4.31 28.19 9.91
C VAL A 143 5.19 29.22 10.60
N ASN A 144 4.98 29.49 11.89
CA ASN A 144 5.80 30.42 12.62
C ASN A 144 7.28 30.01 12.69
N SER A 145 7.57 28.72 12.90
CA SER A 145 8.95 28.23 12.92
C SER A 145 9.60 28.33 11.53
N LEU A 146 8.89 27.95 10.46
CA LEU A 146 9.41 28.08 9.09
C LEU A 146 9.69 29.54 8.72
N LEU A 147 8.83 30.49 9.09
CA LEU A 147 9.01 31.93 8.83
C LEU A 147 10.23 32.54 9.55
N MET A 148 10.72 31.93 10.62
CA MET A 148 11.96 32.40 11.27
C MET A 148 13.19 32.17 10.37
N GLY A 149 13.19 31.11 9.55
CA GLY A 149 14.32 30.80 8.67
C GLY A 149 14.06 31.04 7.18
N TRP A 150 12.79 31.25 6.77
CA TRP A 150 12.38 31.43 5.38
C TRP A 150 11.72 32.78 5.14
N PRO A 151 12.36 33.70 4.40
CA PRO A 151 11.82 35.05 4.12
C PRO A 151 10.87 35.09 2.91
N GLY A 152 10.75 34.01 2.15
CA GLY A 152 9.92 33.89 0.95
C GLY A 152 8.50 33.42 1.24
N ALA A 153 7.74 33.18 0.18
CA ALA A 153 6.37 32.67 0.27
C ALA A 153 6.33 31.25 0.83
N LEU A 154 5.35 30.95 1.67
CA LEU A 154 5.04 29.61 2.18
C LEU A 154 3.81 29.02 1.52
N GLY A 155 3.78 27.69 1.40
CA GLY A 155 2.63 26.92 0.94
C GLY A 155 2.28 25.78 1.88
N ILE A 156 1.01 25.35 1.88
CA ILE A 156 0.52 24.17 2.60
C ILE A 156 -0.17 23.19 1.66
N HIS A 157 0.13 21.90 1.85
CA HIS A 157 -0.61 20.78 1.28
C HIS A 157 -1.20 19.95 2.41
N ALA A 158 -2.53 20.04 2.60
CA ALA A 158 -3.22 19.41 3.72
C ALA A 158 -4.07 18.23 3.26
N HIS A 159 -3.88 17.05 3.91
CA HIS A 159 -4.73 15.89 3.75
C HIS A 159 -5.90 15.90 4.74
N ASP A 160 -7.00 15.23 4.38
CA ASP A 160 -8.27 15.31 5.10
C ASP A 160 -8.58 14.08 5.99
N ASN A 161 -7.56 13.34 6.42
CA ASN A 161 -7.73 12.09 7.19
C ASN A 161 -8.59 12.28 8.46
N LYS A 162 -8.40 13.39 9.15
CA LYS A 162 -9.19 13.77 10.35
C LYS A 162 -10.35 14.73 10.07
N GLY A 163 -10.62 15.06 8.80
CA GLY A 163 -11.60 16.10 8.44
C GLY A 163 -11.13 17.51 8.77
N LEU A 164 -9.80 17.75 8.88
CA LEU A 164 -9.23 19.03 9.32
C LEU A 164 -8.53 19.79 8.19
N ALA A 165 -8.48 19.30 6.96
CA ALA A 165 -7.73 19.91 5.87
C ALA A 165 -8.13 21.37 5.62
N LEU A 166 -9.42 21.68 5.58
CA LEU A 166 -9.91 23.07 5.45
C LEU A 166 -9.45 23.94 6.62
N SER A 167 -9.66 23.46 7.85
CA SER A 167 -9.28 24.21 9.06
C SER A 167 -7.78 24.43 9.16
N ASN A 168 -6.98 23.44 8.73
CA ASN A 168 -5.52 23.54 8.67
C ASN A 168 -5.06 24.56 7.62
N SER A 169 -5.64 24.53 6.40
CA SER A 169 -5.34 25.50 5.34
C SER A 169 -5.68 26.93 5.76
N LEU A 170 -6.83 27.14 6.41
CA LEU A 170 -7.22 28.46 6.93
C LEU A 170 -6.34 28.92 8.10
N ALA A 171 -5.89 27.99 8.95
CA ALA A 171 -4.96 28.31 10.03
C ALA A 171 -3.57 28.68 9.49
N ALA A 172 -3.11 28.01 8.45
CA ALA A 172 -1.86 28.35 7.76
C ALA A 172 -1.94 29.72 7.10
N GLN A 173 -3.01 30.00 6.35
CA GLN A 173 -3.24 31.30 5.72
C GLN A 173 -3.23 32.43 6.76
N LYS A 174 -3.93 32.28 7.88
CA LYS A 174 -3.95 33.27 8.96
C LYS A 174 -2.58 33.47 9.62
N ALA A 175 -1.71 32.45 9.58
CA ALA A 175 -0.35 32.52 10.12
C ALA A 175 0.68 33.10 9.12
N GLY A 176 0.29 33.37 7.86
CA GLY A 176 1.15 33.98 6.85
C GLY A 176 1.50 33.11 5.65
N THR A 177 0.83 31.96 5.47
CA THR A 177 1.00 31.12 4.27
C THR A 177 0.24 31.74 3.10
N GLU A 178 0.90 31.86 1.93
CA GLU A 178 0.34 32.50 0.74
C GLU A 178 -0.23 31.50 -0.26
N TYR A 179 0.27 30.27 -0.27
CA TYR A 179 -0.15 29.21 -1.20
C TYR A 179 -0.91 28.10 -0.47
N LEU A 180 -2.12 27.82 -0.94
CA LEU A 180 -3.00 26.80 -0.36
C LEU A 180 -3.35 25.76 -1.44
N ASP A 181 -2.94 24.52 -1.26
CA ASP A 181 -3.32 23.45 -2.16
C ASP A 181 -4.76 23.01 -1.91
N SER A 182 -5.51 22.78 -2.99
CA SER A 182 -6.86 22.24 -2.92
C SER A 182 -7.21 21.47 -4.18
N THR A 183 -8.22 20.60 -4.09
CA THR A 183 -8.74 19.84 -5.23
C THR A 183 -10.27 19.86 -5.21
N PHE A 184 -10.90 19.72 -6.37
CA PHE A 184 -12.35 19.66 -6.46
C PHE A 184 -12.89 18.46 -5.68
N LEU A 185 -13.87 18.70 -4.81
CA LEU A 185 -14.46 17.73 -3.89
C LEU A 185 -13.41 17.00 -3.02
N GLY A 186 -12.23 17.63 -2.84
CA GLY A 186 -11.11 17.02 -2.12
C GLY A 186 -10.48 15.83 -2.84
N MET A 187 -10.68 15.68 -4.17
CA MET A 187 -10.19 14.54 -4.93
C MET A 187 -8.69 14.32 -4.69
N GLY A 188 -8.34 13.11 -4.26
CA GLY A 188 -6.97 12.76 -3.96
C GLY A 188 -6.87 11.32 -3.49
N ARG A 189 -5.66 10.91 -3.14
CA ARG A 189 -5.40 9.58 -2.60
C ARG A 189 -6.00 9.43 -1.21
N GLY A 190 -6.67 8.32 -0.94
CA GLY A 190 -7.20 7.99 0.37
C GLY A 190 -8.24 8.97 0.89
N ALA A 191 -7.94 9.65 1.99
CA ALA A 191 -8.85 10.61 2.62
C ALA A 191 -9.03 11.92 1.82
N GLY A 192 -8.21 12.12 0.79
CA GLY A 192 -8.28 13.34 -0.03
C GLY A 192 -7.62 14.56 0.61
N ASN A 193 -7.93 15.72 0.08
CA ASN A 193 -7.27 17.00 0.34
C ASN A 193 -8.28 18.08 0.76
N THR A 194 -7.79 19.29 1.00
CA THR A 194 -8.63 20.48 1.13
C THR A 194 -9.52 20.64 -0.11
N LYS A 195 -10.81 20.88 0.10
CA LYS A 195 -11.80 21.05 -0.98
C LYS A 195 -11.74 22.46 -1.56
N THR A 196 -11.56 22.58 -2.87
CA THR A 196 -11.45 23.87 -3.57
C THR A 196 -12.70 24.74 -3.38
N GLU A 197 -13.88 24.15 -3.51
CA GLU A 197 -15.17 24.83 -3.32
C GLU A 197 -15.30 25.40 -1.91
N PHE A 198 -14.78 24.72 -0.90
CA PHE A 198 -14.87 25.19 0.48
C PHE A 198 -13.86 26.29 0.79
N ILE A 199 -12.59 26.11 0.37
CA ILE A 199 -11.56 27.11 0.64
C ILE A 199 -11.86 28.42 -0.09
N LEU A 200 -12.33 28.39 -1.35
CA LEU A 200 -12.70 29.59 -2.09
C LEU A 200 -13.90 30.30 -1.45
N THR A 201 -14.92 29.55 -1.02
CA THR A 201 -16.08 30.12 -0.31
C THR A 201 -15.63 30.81 0.98
N GLU A 202 -14.78 30.17 1.78
CA GLU A 202 -14.26 30.77 3.02
C GLU A 202 -13.41 32.01 2.75
N MET A 203 -12.63 32.04 1.67
CA MET A 203 -11.87 33.22 1.28
C MET A 203 -12.78 34.40 0.95
N VAL A 204 -13.85 34.17 0.19
CA VAL A 204 -14.86 35.21 -0.12
C VAL A 204 -15.55 35.71 1.14
N LEU A 205 -16.02 34.83 2.01
CA LEU A 205 -16.70 35.17 3.26
C LEU A 205 -15.83 35.98 4.21
N ARG A 206 -14.51 35.83 4.14
CA ARG A 206 -13.52 36.56 4.95
C ARG A 206 -12.98 37.82 4.27
N GLY A 207 -13.39 38.09 3.03
CA GLY A 207 -12.88 39.24 2.27
C GLY A 207 -11.40 39.10 1.87
N LEU A 208 -10.93 37.85 1.66
CA LEU A 208 -9.53 37.53 1.36
C LEU A 208 -9.34 37.28 -0.14
N GLY A 209 -9.79 38.17 -0.98
CA GLY A 209 -9.64 38.11 -2.43
C GLY A 209 -10.98 38.08 -3.19
N GLU A 210 -10.91 38.26 -4.49
CA GLU A 210 -12.05 38.22 -5.41
C GLU A 210 -12.11 36.87 -6.07
N TYR A 211 -12.91 35.95 -5.52
CA TYR A 211 -13.13 34.61 -6.04
C TYR A 211 -14.61 34.41 -6.39
N TYR A 212 -14.88 33.53 -7.34
CA TYR A 212 -16.24 33.20 -7.81
C TYR A 212 -16.52 31.71 -7.64
N PRO A 213 -16.64 31.20 -6.40
CA PRO A 213 -16.80 29.77 -6.15
C PRO A 213 -18.06 29.17 -6.78
N ASP A 214 -19.13 29.95 -6.99
CA ASP A 214 -20.37 29.52 -7.63
C ASP A 214 -20.15 28.95 -9.03
N ALA A 215 -19.14 29.43 -9.76
CA ALA A 215 -18.82 28.99 -11.10
C ALA A 215 -18.42 27.51 -11.16
N ILE A 216 -17.86 26.94 -10.10
CA ILE A 216 -17.40 25.56 -10.04
C ILE A 216 -18.41 24.58 -9.44
N PHE A 217 -19.46 25.07 -8.75
CA PHE A 217 -20.44 24.19 -8.08
C PHE A 217 -21.18 23.23 -9.05
N PRO A 218 -21.64 23.66 -10.24
CA PRO A 218 -22.27 22.72 -11.17
C PRO A 218 -21.32 21.59 -11.62
N LEU A 219 -20.06 21.90 -11.86
CA LEU A 219 -19.05 20.90 -12.23
C LEU A 219 -18.85 19.88 -11.10
N ILE A 220 -18.75 20.36 -9.85
CA ILE A 220 -18.56 19.50 -8.67
C ILE A 220 -19.76 18.60 -8.47
N LEU A 221 -20.97 19.16 -8.50
CA LEU A 221 -22.20 18.44 -8.23
C LEU A 221 -22.54 17.40 -9.33
N ASN A 222 -22.28 17.74 -10.60
CA ASN A 222 -22.68 16.90 -11.72
C ASN A 222 -21.61 15.86 -12.09
N GLU A 223 -20.31 16.17 -11.93
CA GLU A 223 -19.23 15.31 -12.40
C GLU A 223 -18.40 14.73 -11.25
N PHE A 224 -17.87 15.57 -10.35
CA PHE A 224 -16.98 15.08 -9.29
C PHE A 224 -17.69 14.21 -8.26
N ASN A 225 -18.96 14.46 -7.96
CA ASN A 225 -19.74 13.56 -7.10
C ASN A 225 -19.85 12.14 -7.66
N LYS A 226 -20.03 11.99 -8.98
CA LYS A 226 -20.05 10.67 -9.64
C LYS A 226 -18.69 9.98 -9.52
N LEU A 227 -17.60 10.72 -9.78
CA LEU A 227 -16.24 10.20 -9.64
C LEU A 227 -15.96 9.76 -8.21
N GLN A 228 -16.40 10.55 -7.20
CA GLN A 228 -16.23 10.19 -5.80
C GLN A 228 -16.98 8.91 -5.43
N GLN A 229 -18.19 8.72 -5.93
CA GLN A 229 -18.96 7.49 -5.72
C GLN A 229 -18.27 6.26 -6.30
N ILE A 230 -17.58 6.41 -7.45
CA ILE A 230 -16.86 5.32 -8.10
C ILE A 230 -15.51 5.03 -7.38
N HIS A 231 -14.76 6.06 -7.06
CA HIS A 231 -13.38 5.93 -6.55
C HIS A 231 -13.26 6.07 -5.03
N GLN A 232 -14.32 6.44 -4.34
CA GLN A 232 -14.49 6.43 -2.88
C GLN A 232 -13.39 7.16 -2.09
N TRP A 233 -12.84 8.28 -2.61
CA TRP A 233 -11.95 9.12 -1.79
C TRP A 233 -12.76 9.93 -0.78
N GLY A 234 -12.11 10.27 0.32
CA GLY A 234 -12.69 11.09 1.39
C GLY A 234 -12.37 10.53 2.78
N PRO A 235 -12.61 11.32 3.83
CA PRO A 235 -12.39 10.91 5.20
C PRO A 235 -13.34 9.77 5.58
N ASN A 236 -12.81 8.78 6.30
CA ASN A 236 -13.57 7.68 6.88
C ASN A 236 -12.93 7.25 8.20
N ILE A 237 -13.57 6.32 8.93
CA ILE A 237 -13.09 5.88 10.25
C ILE A 237 -11.68 5.30 10.20
N TYR A 238 -11.32 4.57 9.14
CA TYR A 238 -10.00 3.95 9.03
C TYR A 238 -8.91 5.00 8.85
N TYR A 239 -9.13 6.01 7.99
CA TYR A 239 -8.18 7.12 7.82
C TYR A 239 -8.08 7.99 9.07
N TYR A 240 -9.22 8.21 9.76
CA TYR A 240 -9.22 8.95 11.02
C TYR A 240 -8.38 8.25 12.09
N LEU A 241 -8.56 6.93 12.26
CA LEU A 241 -7.81 6.13 13.22
C LEU A 241 -6.33 6.07 12.84
N SER A 242 -6.01 5.82 11.57
CA SER A 242 -4.61 5.78 11.12
C SER A 242 -3.87 7.09 11.40
N ALA A 243 -4.48 8.23 11.06
CA ALA A 243 -3.92 9.54 11.35
C ALA A 243 -3.78 9.79 12.86
N SER A 244 -4.75 9.34 13.66
CA SER A 244 -4.73 9.50 15.13
C SER A 244 -3.62 8.71 15.81
N TYR A 245 -3.24 7.57 15.22
CA TYR A 245 -2.19 6.69 15.72
C TYR A 245 -0.85 6.83 14.97
N GLY A 246 -0.71 7.79 14.07
CA GLY A 246 0.53 7.98 13.31
C GLY A 246 0.82 6.86 12.30
N ILE A 247 -0.21 6.11 11.88
CA ILE A 247 -0.08 5.02 10.91
C ILE A 247 -0.10 5.61 9.49
N HIS A 248 0.85 5.20 8.64
CA HIS A 248 0.93 5.73 7.28
C HIS A 248 -0.30 5.32 6.44
N PRO A 249 -0.97 6.28 5.74
CA PRO A 249 -2.23 6.03 5.02
C PRO A 249 -2.15 4.94 3.95
N THR A 250 -0.98 4.66 3.39
CA THR A 250 -0.78 3.63 2.35
C THR A 250 -1.21 2.24 2.80
N TYR A 251 -1.07 1.90 4.09
CA TYR A 251 -1.55 0.61 4.61
C TYR A 251 -3.05 0.48 4.51
N ILE A 252 -3.73 1.52 4.97
CA ILE A 252 -5.20 1.56 4.92
C ILE A 252 -5.68 1.50 3.46
N GLN A 253 -5.03 2.25 2.57
CA GLN A 253 -5.36 2.22 1.14
C GLN A 253 -5.15 0.85 0.52
N GLY A 254 -4.04 0.18 0.85
CA GLY A 254 -3.76 -1.18 0.37
C GLY A 254 -4.82 -2.18 0.81
N MET A 255 -5.22 -2.12 2.09
CA MET A 255 -6.27 -3.00 2.63
C MET A 255 -7.67 -2.66 2.09
N LEU A 256 -8.04 -1.39 1.98
CA LEU A 256 -9.33 -0.97 1.40
C LEU A 256 -9.44 -1.26 -0.10
N GLY A 257 -8.32 -1.29 -0.82
CA GLY A 257 -8.26 -1.66 -2.23
C GLY A 257 -8.26 -3.16 -2.50
N ASP A 258 -8.26 -3.98 -1.47
CA ASP A 258 -8.20 -5.44 -1.56
C ASP A 258 -9.40 -6.06 -0.82
N GLU A 259 -10.38 -6.55 -1.57
CA GLU A 259 -11.59 -7.17 -1.03
C GLU A 259 -11.35 -8.42 -0.14
N ARG A 260 -10.12 -8.88 -0.05
CA ARG A 260 -9.71 -9.94 0.89
C ARG A 260 -9.73 -9.50 2.35
N TYR A 261 -9.72 -8.18 2.61
CA TYR A 261 -9.74 -7.60 3.96
C TYR A 261 -11.12 -7.08 4.30
N GLY A 262 -11.76 -7.68 5.28
CA GLY A 262 -13.01 -7.17 5.86
C GLY A 262 -12.78 -6.10 6.94
N THR A 263 -13.86 -5.51 7.39
CA THR A 263 -13.85 -4.45 8.43
C THR A 263 -13.06 -4.85 9.69
N GLU A 264 -13.28 -6.05 10.21
CA GLU A 264 -12.63 -6.54 11.44
C GLU A 264 -11.11 -6.68 11.25
N GLN A 265 -10.69 -7.16 10.08
CA GLN A 265 -9.27 -7.33 9.75
C GLN A 265 -8.54 -6.00 9.64
N ILE A 266 -9.16 -4.99 9.00
CA ILE A 266 -8.60 -3.64 8.90
C ILE A 266 -8.49 -2.99 10.29
N LEU A 267 -9.52 -3.13 11.14
CA LEU A 267 -9.48 -2.61 12.51
C LEU A 267 -8.45 -3.32 13.38
N SER A 268 -8.28 -4.63 13.24
CA SER A 268 -7.24 -5.40 13.92
C SER A 268 -5.84 -4.95 13.49
N ALA A 269 -5.63 -4.74 12.19
CA ALA A 269 -4.36 -4.19 11.67
C ALA A 269 -4.05 -2.80 12.26
N ILE A 270 -5.04 -1.91 12.32
CA ILE A 270 -4.89 -0.60 12.94
C ILE A 270 -4.53 -0.75 14.42
N ASN A 271 -5.20 -1.65 15.16
CA ASN A 271 -4.92 -1.87 16.58
C ASN A 271 -3.51 -2.40 16.83
N PHE A 272 -3.06 -3.33 15.98
CA PHE A 272 -1.69 -3.86 16.04
C PHE A 272 -0.63 -2.79 15.74
N LEU A 273 -0.93 -1.89 14.77
CA LEU A 273 -0.03 -0.84 14.33
C LEU A 273 0.00 0.39 15.27
N LYS A 274 -0.84 0.44 16.30
CA LYS A 274 -0.76 1.48 17.34
C LYS A 274 0.60 1.45 18.01
N PRO A 275 1.27 2.60 18.21
CA PRO A 275 2.48 2.65 19.02
C PRO A 275 2.17 2.11 20.44
N SER A 276 2.83 1.02 20.84
CA SER A 276 2.80 0.61 22.24
C SER A 276 3.68 1.58 23.04
N ASP A 277 3.24 1.98 24.21
CA ASP A 277 3.93 2.93 25.12
C ASP A 277 5.36 2.52 25.52
N SER A 278 5.85 1.36 25.09
CA SER A 278 7.11 0.78 25.54
C SER A 278 8.20 0.58 24.47
N ASN A 279 7.94 0.80 23.16
CA ASN A 279 9.00 0.69 22.17
C ASN A 279 8.75 1.63 20.97
N SER A 280 9.71 2.53 20.74
CA SER A 280 9.84 3.35 19.54
C SER A 280 10.08 2.43 18.32
N PHE A 281 9.00 1.84 17.81
CA PHE A 281 9.06 1.02 16.62
C PHE A 281 9.19 1.93 15.39
N SER A 282 10.27 1.78 14.65
CA SER A 282 10.45 2.46 13.38
C SER A 282 9.49 1.86 12.35
N PHE A 283 8.30 2.43 12.31
CA PHE A 283 7.26 2.19 11.32
C PHE A 283 7.75 2.35 9.86
N GLU A 284 8.73 3.23 9.64
CA GLU A 284 9.40 3.40 8.35
C GLU A 284 10.14 2.14 7.89
N ASN A 285 10.77 1.41 8.80
CA ASN A 285 11.46 0.16 8.47
C ASN A 285 10.48 -0.96 8.11
N MET A 286 9.30 -0.96 8.73
CA MET A 286 8.24 -1.91 8.40
C MET A 286 7.58 -1.60 7.06
N LEU A 287 7.42 -0.30 6.71
CA LEU A 287 6.92 0.14 5.40
C LEU A 287 7.90 -0.22 4.27
N ARG A 288 9.18 0.01 4.49
CA ARG A 288 10.24 -0.39 3.53
C ARG A 288 10.28 -1.91 3.36
N ALA A 289 10.07 -2.67 4.43
CA ALA A 289 10.02 -4.13 4.39
C ALA A 289 8.79 -4.66 3.62
N SER A 290 7.61 -4.04 3.78
CA SER A 290 6.38 -4.52 3.13
C SER A 290 6.24 -4.10 1.65
N LEU A 291 6.91 -3.03 1.23
CA LEU A 291 6.83 -2.49 -0.14
C LEU A 291 7.90 -3.03 -1.10
N GLY A 292 8.87 -3.85 -0.63
CA GLY A 292 10.00 -4.23 -1.46
C GLY A 292 10.81 -5.44 -1.03
N VAL A 293 10.38 -6.23 -0.05
CA VAL A 293 11.12 -7.45 0.28
C VAL A 293 10.77 -8.52 -0.74
N GLU A 294 11.63 -8.71 -1.73
CA GLU A 294 11.56 -9.86 -2.66
C GLU A 294 11.48 -11.20 -1.90
N GLY A 295 11.84 -11.22 -0.62
CA GLY A 295 11.93 -12.42 0.19
C GLY A 295 13.16 -13.28 -0.18
N ASN A 296 13.21 -14.48 0.37
CA ASN A 296 14.24 -15.47 0.05
C ASN A 296 13.56 -16.77 -0.36
N GLU A 297 14.00 -17.36 -1.46
CA GLU A 297 13.47 -18.63 -1.94
C GLU A 297 13.83 -19.82 -1.04
N HIS A 298 14.70 -19.65 -0.04
CA HIS A 298 15.12 -20.66 0.92
C HIS A 298 14.75 -20.22 2.35
N GLY A 299 14.07 -21.10 3.09
CA GLY A 299 13.73 -20.97 4.50
C GLY A 299 14.63 -21.82 5.42
N GLY A 300 14.33 -21.77 6.71
CA GLY A 300 15.03 -22.57 7.73
C GLY A 300 14.50 -24.00 7.89
N TRP A 301 13.35 -24.32 7.28
CA TRP A 301 12.73 -25.65 7.34
C TRP A 301 12.55 -26.25 5.95
N SER A 302 12.93 -27.55 5.81
CA SER A 302 12.72 -28.31 4.59
C SER A 302 11.45 -29.16 4.69
N ALA A 303 10.54 -28.99 3.76
CA ALA A 303 9.33 -29.81 3.65
C ALA A 303 9.60 -31.21 3.08
N LYS A 304 10.79 -31.44 2.51
CA LYS A 304 11.13 -32.70 1.84
C LYS A 304 10.83 -33.93 2.67
N GLY A 305 9.96 -34.78 2.12
CA GLY A 305 9.58 -36.02 2.76
C GLY A 305 8.61 -35.90 3.94
N TRP A 306 8.17 -34.70 4.30
CA TRP A 306 7.23 -34.48 5.41
C TRP A 306 5.88 -35.18 5.19
N ALA A 307 5.46 -35.33 3.94
CA ALA A 307 4.21 -36.00 3.57
C ALA A 307 4.42 -37.21 2.62
N ASN A 308 5.57 -37.88 2.69
CA ASN A 308 5.85 -39.02 1.83
C ASN A 308 4.72 -40.05 1.86
N ASN A 309 4.16 -40.36 0.67
CA ASN A 309 3.07 -41.30 0.48
C ASN A 309 1.79 -40.97 1.26
N LYS A 310 1.60 -39.74 1.70
CA LYS A 310 0.38 -39.26 2.36
C LYS A 310 -0.39 -38.31 1.46
N THR A 311 -1.69 -38.23 1.69
CA THR A 311 -2.55 -37.22 1.09
C THR A 311 -2.52 -35.95 1.95
N ILE A 312 -2.39 -34.79 1.32
CA ILE A 312 -2.56 -33.50 1.98
C ILE A 312 -3.96 -32.98 1.64
N LEU A 313 -4.70 -32.56 2.68
CA LEU A 313 -5.97 -31.86 2.57
C LEU A 313 -5.73 -30.37 2.87
N ILE A 314 -5.94 -29.52 1.87
CA ILE A 314 -5.87 -28.07 2.04
C ILE A 314 -7.28 -27.54 2.24
N ILE A 315 -7.50 -26.82 3.36
CA ILE A 315 -8.79 -26.23 3.71
C ILE A 315 -8.70 -24.71 3.55
N GLY A 316 -9.50 -24.17 2.63
CA GLY A 316 -9.72 -22.74 2.44
C GLY A 316 -10.91 -22.21 3.25
N SER A 317 -11.17 -20.90 3.15
CA SER A 317 -12.24 -20.19 3.86
C SER A 317 -13.53 -20.01 3.05
N GLY A 318 -13.69 -20.71 1.91
CA GLY A 318 -14.87 -20.61 1.08
C GLY A 318 -16.14 -21.08 1.79
N GLU A 319 -17.31 -20.66 1.30
CA GLU A 319 -18.64 -20.99 1.89
C GLU A 319 -18.88 -22.50 2.03
N SER A 320 -18.30 -23.29 1.12
CA SER A 320 -18.41 -24.75 1.18
C SER A 320 -17.75 -25.34 2.43
N THR A 321 -16.74 -24.69 3.00
CA THR A 321 -16.17 -25.11 4.29
C THR A 321 -17.19 -24.99 5.40
N ILE A 322 -17.92 -23.87 5.48
CA ILE A 322 -18.99 -23.66 6.47
C ILE A 322 -20.09 -24.70 6.27
N LYS A 323 -20.56 -24.79 5.03
CA LYS A 323 -21.70 -25.63 4.65
C LYS A 323 -21.48 -27.12 4.91
N TYR A 324 -20.24 -27.60 4.75
CA TYR A 324 -19.91 -29.02 4.82
C TYR A 324 -18.98 -29.37 5.97
N ILE A 325 -18.82 -28.53 6.98
CA ILE A 325 -17.84 -28.72 8.08
C ILE A 325 -17.97 -30.07 8.78
N GLU A 326 -19.18 -30.56 9.03
CA GLU A 326 -19.39 -31.83 9.74
C GLU A 326 -18.94 -33.03 8.88
N ILE A 327 -19.19 -33.02 7.57
CA ILE A 327 -18.72 -34.10 6.70
C ILE A 327 -17.20 -34.03 6.48
N ILE A 328 -16.63 -32.82 6.50
CA ILE A 328 -15.18 -32.63 6.42
C ILE A 328 -14.50 -33.22 7.66
N LYS A 329 -15.03 -33.00 8.87
CA LYS A 329 -14.56 -33.62 10.11
C LYS A 329 -14.62 -35.15 10.04
N ASP A 330 -15.75 -35.70 9.59
CA ASP A 330 -15.95 -37.15 9.43
C ASP A 330 -14.97 -37.74 8.39
N PHE A 331 -14.75 -37.03 7.29
CA PHE A 331 -13.77 -37.43 6.27
C PHE A 331 -12.35 -37.46 6.83
N ILE A 332 -11.94 -36.40 7.56
CA ILE A 332 -10.61 -36.33 8.21
C ILE A 332 -10.43 -37.47 9.22
N ALA A 333 -11.43 -37.70 10.05
CA ALA A 333 -11.38 -38.79 11.04
C ALA A 333 -11.25 -40.19 10.42
N LYS A 334 -11.90 -40.43 9.25
CA LYS A 334 -11.88 -41.73 8.57
C LYS A 334 -10.64 -41.97 7.70
N LYS A 335 -10.13 -40.90 7.07
CA LYS A 335 -9.09 -41.01 6.03
C LYS A 335 -7.72 -40.56 6.50
N ALA A 336 -7.64 -39.82 7.63
CA ALA A 336 -6.43 -39.30 8.25
C ALA A 336 -5.43 -38.63 7.28
N PRO A 337 -5.86 -37.70 6.40
CA PRO A 337 -4.93 -36.90 5.61
C PRO A 337 -4.13 -35.98 6.51
N ILE A 338 -3.01 -35.41 6.02
CA ILE A 338 -2.36 -34.26 6.65
C ILE A 338 -3.21 -33.02 6.31
N VAL A 339 -3.66 -32.29 7.31
CA VAL A 339 -4.57 -31.16 7.16
C VAL A 339 -3.81 -29.83 7.24
N LEU A 340 -3.77 -29.10 6.14
CA LEU A 340 -3.26 -27.72 6.06
C LEU A 340 -4.44 -26.76 5.99
N CYS A 341 -4.51 -25.81 6.96
CA CYS A 341 -5.52 -24.75 6.95
C CYS A 341 -4.91 -23.44 6.43
N LEU A 342 -5.54 -22.86 5.40
CA LEU A 342 -5.09 -21.58 4.83
C LEU A 342 -5.48 -20.41 5.74
N ASN A 343 -4.48 -19.74 6.31
CA ASN A 343 -4.62 -18.68 7.29
C ASN A 343 -5.41 -19.13 8.54
N ILE A 344 -5.61 -18.26 9.52
CA ILE A 344 -6.51 -18.57 10.64
C ILE A 344 -7.95 -18.61 10.11
N ASN A 345 -8.63 -19.69 10.43
CA ASN A 345 -10.02 -19.88 10.06
C ASN A 345 -10.80 -20.37 11.28
N ASN A 346 -11.61 -19.48 11.88
CA ASN A 346 -12.41 -19.77 13.06
C ASN A 346 -13.51 -20.83 12.84
N ILE A 347 -13.78 -21.20 11.61
CA ILE A 347 -14.78 -22.22 11.23
C ILE A 347 -14.21 -23.62 11.41
N VAL A 348 -12.90 -23.78 11.18
CA VAL A 348 -12.19 -25.06 11.24
C VAL A 348 -11.63 -25.26 12.65
N PRO A 349 -12.12 -26.25 13.42
CA PRO A 349 -11.59 -26.51 14.75
C PRO A 349 -10.10 -26.86 14.71
N SER A 350 -9.29 -26.25 15.56
CA SER A 350 -7.84 -26.45 15.59
C SER A 350 -7.40 -27.89 15.84
N ASN A 351 -8.24 -28.70 16.51
CA ASN A 351 -7.93 -30.09 16.82
C ASN A 351 -7.88 -31.01 15.59
N ILE A 352 -8.47 -30.61 14.45
CA ILE A 352 -8.41 -31.35 13.19
C ILE A 352 -7.37 -30.80 12.20
N VAL A 353 -6.65 -29.75 12.55
CA VAL A 353 -5.61 -29.11 11.73
C VAL A 353 -4.24 -29.63 12.17
N ASP A 354 -3.38 -29.99 11.23
CA ASP A 354 -1.98 -30.36 11.51
C ASP A 354 -1.05 -29.15 11.45
N ALA A 355 -1.26 -28.25 10.50
CA ALA A 355 -0.54 -26.96 10.42
C ALA A 355 -1.38 -25.87 9.75
N TYR A 356 -1.16 -24.63 10.16
CA TYR A 356 -1.66 -23.45 9.46
C TYR A 356 -0.65 -22.98 8.43
N VAL A 357 -1.13 -22.43 7.31
CA VAL A 357 -0.28 -21.94 6.22
C VAL A 357 -0.62 -20.48 5.94
N THR A 358 0.33 -19.61 6.08
CA THR A 358 0.18 -18.17 5.81
C THR A 358 1.46 -17.60 5.22
N CYS A 359 1.37 -16.63 4.30
CA CYS A 359 2.56 -16.06 3.65
C CYS A 359 2.43 -14.57 3.31
N HIS A 360 1.25 -13.98 3.48
CA HIS A 360 1.04 -12.57 3.18
C HIS A 360 1.34 -11.73 4.42
N GLU A 361 2.31 -10.81 4.34
CA GLU A 361 2.85 -10.05 5.46
C GLU A 361 1.75 -9.34 6.28
N THR A 362 0.84 -8.63 5.61
CA THR A 362 -0.25 -7.92 6.27
C THR A 362 -1.16 -8.87 7.04
N ARG A 363 -1.41 -10.07 6.50
CA ARG A 363 -2.25 -11.03 7.16
C ARG A 363 -1.58 -11.63 8.39
N ILE A 364 -0.29 -11.93 8.29
CA ILE A 364 0.51 -12.41 9.42
C ILE A 364 0.53 -11.38 10.54
N LEU A 365 0.68 -10.09 10.20
CA LEU A 365 0.60 -8.98 11.15
C LEU A 365 -0.74 -8.97 11.90
N ILE A 366 -1.85 -9.04 11.16
CA ILE A 366 -3.22 -8.98 11.72
C ILE A 366 -3.50 -10.17 12.64
N GLU A 367 -3.03 -11.35 12.26
CA GLU A 367 -3.33 -12.61 12.94
C GLU A 367 -2.31 -12.95 14.04
N SER A 368 -1.20 -12.22 14.17
CA SER A 368 -0.07 -12.56 15.07
C SER A 368 -0.46 -12.74 16.54
N GLU A 369 -1.38 -11.93 17.06
CA GLU A 369 -1.87 -12.06 18.45
C GLU A 369 -2.64 -13.35 18.71
N HIS A 370 -3.19 -13.98 17.66
CA HIS A 370 -4.00 -15.18 17.75
C HIS A 370 -3.20 -16.48 17.51
N TYR A 371 -1.96 -16.38 17.02
CA TYR A 371 -1.18 -17.57 16.68
C TYR A 371 -0.82 -18.40 17.93
N ALA A 372 -0.54 -17.76 19.06
CA ALA A 372 -0.23 -18.46 20.31
C ALA A 372 -1.40 -19.35 20.81
N ASP A 373 -2.64 -18.95 20.53
CA ASP A 373 -3.84 -19.66 20.97
C ASP A 373 -4.12 -20.95 20.17
N LEU A 374 -3.50 -21.09 18.99
CA LEU A 374 -3.79 -22.21 18.07
C LEU A 374 -3.18 -23.53 18.54
N ASN A 375 -2.10 -23.51 19.31
CA ASN A 375 -1.34 -24.70 19.76
C ASN A 375 -0.99 -25.67 18.61
N LYS A 376 -0.69 -25.15 17.44
CA LYS A 376 -0.37 -25.86 16.20
C LYS A 376 0.77 -25.16 15.45
N PRO A 377 1.61 -25.92 14.74
CA PRO A 377 2.66 -25.32 13.91
C PRO A 377 2.07 -24.41 12.83
N ILE A 378 2.84 -23.36 12.51
CA ILE A 378 2.49 -22.43 11.45
C ILE A 378 3.61 -22.45 10.41
N ILE A 379 3.26 -22.71 9.17
CA ILE A 379 4.20 -22.66 8.04
C ILE A 379 4.13 -21.24 7.45
N MET A 380 5.24 -20.49 7.54
CA MET A 380 5.33 -19.11 7.05
C MET A 380 6.76 -18.75 6.64
N PRO A 381 6.96 -17.76 5.73
CA PRO A 381 8.29 -17.35 5.27
C PRO A 381 8.88 -16.27 6.22
N LEU A 382 9.63 -16.65 7.24
CA LEU A 382 10.16 -15.74 8.27
C LEU A 382 10.96 -14.56 7.71
N LYS A 383 11.71 -14.75 6.63
CA LYS A 383 12.52 -13.69 6.02
C LYS A 383 11.72 -12.59 5.31
N ARG A 384 10.40 -12.77 5.21
CA ARG A 384 9.46 -11.73 4.72
C ARG A 384 8.75 -10.99 5.84
N ILE A 385 8.97 -11.37 7.09
CA ILE A 385 8.24 -10.88 8.24
C ILE A 385 9.16 -9.93 9.02
N PRO A 386 8.65 -8.76 9.46
CA PRO A 386 9.41 -7.84 10.30
C PRO A 386 9.84 -8.49 11.62
N ASP A 387 11.05 -8.16 12.10
CA ASP A 387 11.62 -8.70 13.35
C ASP A 387 10.68 -8.57 14.57
N SER A 388 9.87 -7.54 14.59
CA SER A 388 8.87 -7.30 15.63
C SER A 388 7.77 -8.33 15.70
N VAL A 389 7.31 -8.78 14.52
CA VAL A 389 6.31 -9.84 14.46
C VAL A 389 6.94 -11.15 14.87
N CYS A 390 8.19 -11.41 14.44
CA CYS A 390 8.96 -12.57 14.87
C CYS A 390 9.09 -12.61 16.40
N GLU A 391 9.32 -11.46 17.06
CA GLU A 391 9.36 -11.37 18.52
C GLU A 391 8.00 -11.65 19.17
N ALA A 392 6.91 -11.16 18.58
CA ALA A 392 5.55 -11.38 19.09
C ALA A 392 5.10 -12.85 18.99
N ILE A 393 5.64 -13.61 18.01
CA ILE A 393 5.29 -15.02 17.78
C ILE A 393 6.38 -16.01 18.19
N LYS A 394 7.36 -15.59 18.98
CA LYS A 394 8.51 -16.42 19.37
C LYS A 394 8.15 -17.69 20.16
N GLU A 395 7.00 -17.72 20.82
CA GLU A 395 6.49 -18.89 21.55
C GLU A 395 5.72 -19.88 20.64
N VAL A 396 5.51 -19.53 19.37
CA VAL A 396 4.78 -20.35 18.41
C VAL A 396 5.74 -21.26 17.64
N GLU A 397 5.38 -22.52 17.43
CA GLU A 397 6.14 -23.43 16.57
C GLU A 397 6.01 -22.99 15.11
N ILE A 398 7.12 -22.47 14.54
CA ILE A 398 7.15 -21.97 13.17
C ILE A 398 8.02 -22.86 12.29
N LEU A 399 7.45 -23.28 11.17
CA LEU A 399 8.12 -23.99 10.10
C LEU A 399 8.43 -22.97 9.00
N ASP A 400 9.67 -22.47 8.97
CA ASP A 400 10.13 -21.43 8.04
C ASP A 400 10.36 -22.01 6.65
N PHE A 401 9.34 -22.01 5.78
CA PHE A 401 9.43 -22.36 4.38
C PHE A 401 9.61 -21.08 3.55
N GLY A 402 10.70 -20.98 2.79
CA GLY A 402 11.08 -19.75 2.10
C GLY A 402 10.06 -19.33 1.02
N LEU A 403 9.93 -18.02 0.81
CA LEU A 403 9.13 -17.45 -0.28
C LEU A 403 9.84 -16.24 -0.87
N LYS A 404 10.14 -16.29 -2.17
CA LYS A 404 10.53 -15.15 -2.99
C LYS A 404 9.37 -14.79 -3.93
N VAL A 405 9.09 -13.50 -4.10
CA VAL A 405 8.10 -13.02 -5.09
C VAL A 405 8.85 -12.52 -6.32
N GLU A 406 8.51 -13.07 -7.50
CA GLU A 406 9.12 -12.73 -8.78
C GLU A 406 8.06 -12.82 -9.88
N GLU A 407 7.91 -11.76 -10.67
CA GLU A 407 6.88 -11.67 -11.69
C GLU A 407 6.91 -12.88 -12.65
N ASN A 408 5.74 -13.46 -12.90
CA ASN A 408 5.54 -14.62 -13.77
C ASN A 408 6.26 -15.93 -13.35
N ALA A 409 6.84 -16.00 -12.15
CA ALA A 409 7.51 -17.21 -11.67
C ALA A 409 6.59 -18.18 -10.93
N PHE A 410 6.89 -19.47 -11.05
CA PHE A 410 6.39 -20.54 -10.18
C PHE A 410 7.47 -21.63 -10.10
N ARG A 411 8.28 -21.63 -9.04
CA ARG A 411 9.34 -22.63 -8.80
C ARG A 411 9.24 -23.15 -7.38
N ILE A 412 9.54 -24.42 -7.17
CA ILE A 412 9.45 -25.09 -5.88
C ILE A 412 10.80 -25.72 -5.55
N ASN A 413 11.29 -25.45 -4.35
CA ASN A 413 12.49 -26.05 -3.76
C ASN A 413 12.09 -26.92 -2.54
N ASP A 414 13.01 -27.69 -2.00
CA ASP A 414 12.77 -28.53 -0.81
C ASP A 414 12.44 -27.70 0.44
N ASP A 415 12.91 -26.47 0.53
CA ASP A 415 12.86 -25.56 1.67
C ASP A 415 12.23 -24.18 1.39
N GLY A 416 11.58 -24.06 0.22
CA GLY A 416 10.89 -22.80 -0.14
C GLY A 416 10.40 -22.77 -1.59
N CYS A 417 9.96 -21.60 -2.04
CA CYS A 417 9.42 -21.42 -3.39
C CYS A 417 9.61 -19.99 -3.92
N VAL A 418 9.43 -19.85 -5.24
CA VAL A 418 9.35 -18.57 -5.93
C VAL A 418 7.98 -18.48 -6.61
N LEU A 419 7.19 -17.49 -6.28
CA LEU A 419 5.81 -17.31 -6.73
C LEU A 419 5.61 -15.94 -7.35
N SER A 420 4.62 -15.80 -8.26
CA SER A 420 4.27 -14.49 -8.85
C SER A 420 3.54 -13.57 -7.88
N SER A 421 2.88 -14.13 -6.86
CA SER A 421 2.22 -13.35 -5.79
C SER A 421 2.17 -14.19 -4.50
N PRO A 422 2.13 -13.54 -3.30
CA PRO A 422 2.15 -14.22 -2.01
C PRO A 422 0.75 -14.72 -1.61
N LEU A 423 0.16 -15.62 -2.41
CA LEU A 423 -1.12 -16.24 -2.11
C LEU A 423 -0.93 -17.48 -1.22
N ALA A 424 -1.68 -17.57 -0.12
CA ALA A 424 -1.62 -18.70 0.80
C ALA A 424 -1.90 -20.04 0.09
N PHE A 425 -2.77 -20.05 -0.92
CA PHE A 425 -3.06 -21.24 -1.73
C PHE A 425 -1.84 -21.68 -2.54
N SER A 426 -1.21 -20.79 -3.31
CA SER A 426 -0.02 -21.12 -4.11
C SER A 426 1.16 -21.57 -3.24
N TYR A 427 1.27 -20.98 -2.06
CA TYR A 427 2.28 -21.34 -1.07
C TYR A 427 2.01 -22.72 -0.49
N ALA A 428 0.74 -23.06 -0.13
CA ALA A 428 0.35 -24.36 0.40
C ALA A 428 0.55 -25.50 -0.61
N ILE A 429 0.19 -25.30 -1.89
CA ILE A 429 0.45 -26.33 -2.92
C ILE A 429 1.94 -26.51 -3.20
N SER A 430 2.75 -25.45 -3.03
CA SER A 430 4.21 -25.56 -3.11
C SER A 430 4.79 -26.40 -1.97
N ILE A 431 4.30 -26.19 -0.73
CA ILE A 431 4.66 -27.01 0.43
C ILE A 431 4.27 -28.46 0.23
N ALA A 432 3.03 -28.71 -0.23
CA ALA A 432 2.54 -30.08 -0.50
C ALA A 432 3.39 -30.79 -1.54
N ASN A 433 3.82 -30.07 -2.57
CA ASN A 433 4.70 -30.60 -3.61
C ASN A 433 6.11 -30.92 -3.07
N ALA A 434 6.73 -29.97 -2.36
CA ALA A 434 8.03 -30.15 -1.72
C ALA A 434 8.03 -31.30 -0.69
N ALA A 435 6.89 -31.52 -0.03
CA ALA A 435 6.68 -32.57 0.95
C ALA A 435 6.57 -33.98 0.35
N ASN A 436 6.56 -34.15 -0.98
CA ASN A 436 6.36 -35.41 -1.71
C ASN A 436 5.02 -36.09 -1.35
N ALA A 437 3.95 -35.28 -1.23
CA ALA A 437 2.61 -35.84 -1.07
C ALA A 437 2.21 -36.71 -2.31
N ASN A 438 1.38 -37.72 -2.10
CA ASN A 438 0.88 -38.51 -3.22
C ASN A 438 -0.29 -37.83 -3.93
N ARG A 439 -1.03 -36.94 -3.25
CA ARG A 439 -2.19 -36.23 -3.76
C ARG A 439 -2.48 -34.98 -2.91
N ILE A 440 -3.06 -33.97 -3.53
CA ILE A 440 -3.58 -32.78 -2.86
C ILE A 440 -5.11 -32.76 -3.01
N LEU A 441 -5.83 -32.78 -1.90
CA LEU A 441 -7.27 -32.60 -1.84
C LEU A 441 -7.58 -31.17 -1.39
N LEU A 442 -8.63 -30.59 -1.97
CA LEU A 442 -9.02 -29.19 -1.72
C LEU A 442 -10.46 -29.14 -1.20
N VAL A 443 -10.65 -28.35 -0.14
CA VAL A 443 -11.94 -28.02 0.47
C VAL A 443 -12.02 -26.52 0.69
N GLY A 444 -13.17 -25.90 0.42
CA GLY A 444 -13.36 -24.48 0.65
C GLY A 444 -12.52 -23.57 -0.26
N VAL A 445 -12.11 -24.09 -1.40
CA VAL A 445 -11.44 -23.34 -2.48
C VAL A 445 -12.48 -23.15 -3.59
N ASP A 446 -13.54 -22.37 -3.26
CA ASP A 446 -14.79 -22.35 -4.04
C ASP A 446 -14.65 -21.52 -5.33
N GLY A 447 -13.84 -20.44 -5.28
CA GLY A 447 -13.66 -19.49 -6.36
C GLY A 447 -14.61 -18.30 -6.27
N TYR A 448 -14.52 -17.46 -7.28
CA TYR A 448 -15.24 -16.19 -7.41
C TYR A 448 -15.99 -16.14 -8.74
N GLU A 449 -16.71 -15.03 -8.98
CA GLU A 449 -17.33 -14.77 -10.28
C GLU A 449 -16.24 -14.66 -11.39
N PRO A 450 -16.54 -15.05 -12.63
CA PRO A 450 -15.54 -15.11 -13.72
C PRO A 450 -14.82 -13.77 -14.02
N SER A 451 -15.47 -12.63 -13.76
CA SER A 451 -14.92 -11.29 -13.95
C SER A 451 -14.10 -10.77 -12.77
N ASP A 452 -14.09 -11.47 -11.64
CA ASP A 452 -13.36 -11.10 -10.45
C ASP A 452 -11.84 -11.28 -10.68
N LEU A 453 -11.06 -10.25 -10.34
CA LEU A 453 -9.60 -10.29 -10.48
C LEU A 453 -8.96 -11.43 -9.68
N ARG A 454 -9.53 -11.79 -8.54
CA ARG A 454 -9.08 -12.92 -7.70
C ARG A 454 -9.28 -14.24 -8.39
N GLN A 455 -10.38 -14.41 -9.16
CA GLN A 455 -10.64 -15.59 -9.98
C GLN A 455 -9.57 -15.74 -11.07
N ILE A 456 -9.27 -14.62 -11.75
CA ILE A 456 -8.28 -14.59 -12.83
C ILE A 456 -6.87 -14.90 -12.28
N GLU A 457 -6.48 -14.26 -11.17
CA GLU A 457 -5.19 -14.47 -10.52
C GLU A 457 -5.01 -15.95 -10.09
N MET A 458 -6.02 -16.52 -9.45
CA MET A 458 -5.96 -17.91 -8.98
C MET A 458 -5.93 -18.90 -10.14
N ALA A 459 -6.71 -18.65 -11.21
CA ALA A 459 -6.69 -19.51 -12.40
C ALA A 459 -5.30 -19.50 -13.07
N ASP A 460 -4.61 -18.35 -13.11
CA ASP A 460 -3.23 -18.25 -13.61
C ASP A 460 -2.24 -19.03 -12.72
N VAL A 461 -2.37 -18.93 -11.40
CA VAL A 461 -1.59 -19.73 -10.44
C VAL A 461 -1.75 -21.22 -10.69
N ILE A 462 -2.98 -21.70 -10.82
CA ILE A 462 -3.28 -23.11 -11.07
C ILE A 462 -2.67 -23.57 -12.41
N LYS A 463 -2.78 -22.73 -13.44
CA LYS A 463 -2.17 -23.01 -14.75
C LYS A 463 -0.65 -23.12 -14.67
N LYS A 464 0.00 -22.19 -13.94
CA LYS A 464 1.47 -22.22 -13.73
C LYS A 464 1.91 -23.46 -12.98
N TYR A 465 1.18 -23.82 -11.91
CA TYR A 465 1.44 -25.03 -11.14
C TYR A 465 1.33 -26.30 -12.00
N ASN A 466 0.26 -26.44 -12.78
CA ASN A 466 0.05 -27.60 -13.65
C ASN A 466 1.11 -27.71 -14.77
N ASN A 467 1.81 -26.65 -15.10
CA ASN A 467 2.91 -26.66 -16.07
C ASN A 467 4.25 -27.12 -15.47
N ILE A 468 4.33 -27.33 -14.15
CA ILE A 468 5.54 -27.89 -13.53
C ILE A 468 5.61 -29.40 -13.85
N GLN A 469 6.76 -29.84 -14.35
CA GLN A 469 6.94 -31.22 -14.79
C GLN A 469 6.66 -32.29 -13.71
N SER A 470 6.88 -31.93 -12.42
CA SER A 470 6.71 -32.81 -11.26
C SER A 470 5.56 -32.37 -10.34
N HIS A 471 4.52 -31.71 -10.87
CA HIS A 471 3.40 -31.29 -10.06
C HIS A 471 2.58 -32.49 -9.53
N ILE A 472 2.11 -32.33 -8.28
CA ILE A 472 1.22 -33.32 -7.66
C ILE A 472 -0.23 -33.04 -8.07
N PRO A 473 -1.02 -34.07 -8.51
CA PRO A 473 -2.40 -33.84 -8.90
C PRO A 473 -3.25 -33.26 -7.78
N MET A 474 -4.01 -32.19 -8.10
CA MET A 474 -4.99 -31.58 -7.23
C MET A 474 -6.39 -32.10 -7.54
N LEU A 475 -7.20 -32.27 -6.50
CA LEU A 475 -8.60 -32.69 -6.62
C LEU A 475 -9.46 -31.90 -5.64
N ALA A 476 -10.41 -31.10 -6.14
CA ALA A 476 -11.39 -30.44 -5.30
C ALA A 476 -12.48 -31.45 -4.89
N ILE A 477 -12.74 -31.56 -3.59
CA ILE A 477 -13.77 -32.45 -3.05
C ILE A 477 -15.00 -31.71 -2.52
N THR A 478 -14.98 -30.38 -2.61
CA THR A 478 -16.15 -29.49 -2.50
C THR A 478 -16.28 -28.67 -3.79
N PRO A 479 -17.43 -28.02 -4.05
CA PRO A 479 -17.60 -27.23 -5.26
C PRO A 479 -16.52 -26.17 -5.46
N THR A 480 -16.08 -25.99 -6.70
CA THR A 480 -15.14 -24.93 -7.09
C THR A 480 -15.43 -24.42 -8.50
N THR A 481 -15.19 -23.12 -8.74
CA THR A 481 -15.24 -22.52 -10.10
C THR A 481 -13.87 -22.50 -10.77
N TYR A 482 -12.81 -22.92 -10.05
CA TYR A 482 -11.46 -23.00 -10.61
C TYR A 482 -11.28 -24.20 -11.56
N PRO A 483 -10.33 -24.13 -12.50
CA PRO A 483 -10.04 -25.21 -13.45
C PRO A 483 -9.26 -26.36 -12.78
N ILE A 484 -9.91 -27.05 -11.85
CA ILE A 484 -9.39 -28.19 -11.07
C ILE A 484 -10.36 -29.36 -11.20
N ASP A 485 -9.84 -30.59 -11.30
CA ASP A 485 -10.66 -31.78 -11.28
C ASP A 485 -11.50 -31.85 -9.99
N GLN A 486 -12.76 -32.26 -10.13
CA GLN A 486 -13.71 -32.30 -9.01
C GLN A 486 -14.27 -33.67 -8.78
N LYS A 487 -14.42 -34.03 -7.50
CA LYS A 487 -15.21 -35.14 -7.01
C LYS A 487 -15.99 -34.74 -5.78
N SER A 488 -17.02 -35.47 -5.48
CA SER A 488 -17.82 -35.15 -4.27
C SER A 488 -17.17 -35.75 -3.03
N ILE A 489 -17.09 -34.96 -1.93
CA ILE A 489 -16.70 -35.50 -0.60
C ILE A 489 -17.66 -36.60 -0.11
N PHE A 490 -18.88 -36.66 -0.66
CA PHE A 490 -19.88 -37.67 -0.35
C PHE A 490 -19.71 -38.96 -1.16
N ASP A 491 -18.75 -39.01 -2.12
CA ASP A 491 -18.50 -40.23 -2.91
C ASP A 491 -17.86 -41.32 -2.01
N PRO A 492 -18.52 -42.47 -1.79
CA PRO A 492 -17.97 -43.52 -0.94
C PRO A 492 -16.70 -44.16 -1.52
N ASN A 493 -16.47 -44.02 -2.84
CA ASN A 493 -15.30 -44.53 -3.54
C ASN A 493 -14.18 -43.50 -3.68
N LEU A 494 -14.27 -42.36 -2.97
CA LEU A 494 -13.21 -41.36 -2.97
C LEU A 494 -11.94 -41.97 -2.36
N CYS A 495 -10.99 -42.31 -3.21
CA CYS A 495 -9.68 -42.81 -2.79
C CYS A 495 -8.83 -41.65 -2.28
N VAL A 496 -8.19 -41.84 -1.13
CA VAL A 496 -7.29 -40.87 -0.47
C VAL A 496 -5.87 -41.40 -0.52
#